data_a0e857bb7fd04db4d8edd8e9a8891a2b
#
_entry.id   a0e857bb7fd04db4d8edd8e9a8891a2b
#
_cell.length_a   1.000
_cell.length_b   1.000
_cell.length_c   1.000
_cell.angle_alpha   90.00
_cell.angle_beta   90.00
_cell.angle_gamma   90.00
#
_symmetry.space_group_name_H-M   'P 1'
#
loop_
_entity.id
_entity.type
_entity.pdbx_description
1 polymer ?
#
loop_
_entity_poly.entity_id
_entity_poly.type
_entity_poly.pdbx_seq_one_letter_code
_entity_poly.pdbx_strand_id
1 'polypeptide(L)'
;HWDKRKEWVLQTIQNFGPDLLGLQEVWHMQEDFLKEKLSDYSYFGRSRRTDPREGEQCGIMYRRDRFEKIEGKTFWLSETPEVPESKSWDSSLPRIANWTLLKDRKNKGSEIFLINTHFDHKGRDSRKQAALLLKKRIQELKGDVRVIVTGDFNSREGSDPYLGLVDGKILDTYRMAQPNRSDEESTLSGWNGRTSGNRIDWVLCTRNFRVLSAKIDRSEFGGNYPSDHYPVTATLRLRK
;
A
#
# COMPACT_ATOMS: atom_id res chain seq x y z
N HIS A 1 -17.98 8.01 9.28
CA HIS A 1 -18.98 7.59 8.29
C HIS A 1 -18.50 8.01 6.90
N TRP A 2 -18.53 7.12 5.87
CA TRP A 2 -17.97 7.37 4.54
C TRP A 2 -18.54 8.65 3.89
N ASP A 3 -19.86 8.83 3.91
CA ASP A 3 -20.51 9.98 3.28
C ASP A 3 -20.03 11.34 3.80
N LYS A 4 -19.55 11.40 5.04
CA LYS A 4 -19.03 12.64 5.63
C LYS A 4 -17.58 12.94 5.22
N ARG A 5 -16.80 11.92 4.82
CA ARG A 5 -15.36 12.03 4.58
C ARG A 5 -14.92 11.77 3.13
N LYS A 6 -15.80 11.27 2.29
CA LYS A 6 -15.46 10.89 0.91
C LYS A 6 -14.83 12.03 0.09
N GLU A 7 -15.35 13.25 0.25
CA GLU A 7 -14.80 14.41 -0.44
C GLU A 7 -13.41 14.80 0.12
N TRP A 8 -13.17 14.64 1.41
CA TRP A 8 -11.86 14.87 2.01
C TRP A 8 -10.82 13.84 1.53
N VAL A 9 -11.24 12.58 1.41
CA VAL A 9 -10.39 11.52 0.81
C VAL A 9 -10.04 11.90 -0.63
N LEU A 10 -11.04 12.29 -1.43
CA LEU A 10 -10.83 12.72 -2.81
C LEU A 10 -9.85 13.90 -2.89
N GLN A 11 -10.09 14.94 -2.10
CA GLN A 11 -9.24 16.13 -2.07
C GLN A 11 -7.82 15.81 -1.63
N THR A 12 -7.63 14.93 -0.64
CA THR A 12 -6.31 14.48 -0.19
C THR A 12 -5.55 13.78 -1.32
N ILE A 13 -6.22 12.89 -2.07
CA ILE A 13 -5.63 12.22 -3.23
C ILE A 13 -5.26 13.24 -4.32
N GLN A 14 -6.17 14.16 -4.64
CA GLN A 14 -5.96 15.17 -5.68
C GLN A 14 -4.84 16.16 -5.32
N ASN A 15 -4.74 16.58 -4.06
CA ASN A 15 -3.69 17.48 -3.59
C ASN A 15 -2.28 16.91 -3.77
N PHE A 16 -2.11 15.63 -3.53
CA PHE A 16 -0.82 14.97 -3.79
C PHE A 16 -0.66 14.59 -5.27
N GLY A 17 -1.73 14.20 -5.95
CA GLY A 17 -1.73 13.79 -7.36
C GLY A 17 -0.83 12.58 -7.65
N PRO A 18 -1.00 11.45 -6.96
CA PRO A 18 -0.10 10.32 -7.09
C PRO A 18 -0.14 9.71 -8.49
N ASP A 19 1.00 9.28 -9.02
CA ASP A 19 1.03 8.45 -10.23
C ASP A 19 0.53 7.03 -9.96
N LEU A 20 0.82 6.52 -8.76
CA LEU A 20 0.46 5.19 -8.25
C LEU A 20 -0.12 5.34 -6.83
N LEU A 21 -1.19 4.64 -6.52
CA LEU A 21 -1.90 4.74 -5.25
C LEU A 21 -2.29 3.35 -4.76
N GLY A 22 -1.89 3.01 -3.53
CA GLY A 22 -2.37 1.85 -2.78
C GLY A 22 -3.43 2.28 -1.75
N LEU A 23 -4.52 1.59 -1.71
CA LEU A 23 -5.66 1.83 -0.82
C LEU A 23 -5.96 0.57 0.00
N GLN A 24 -6.23 0.73 1.29
CA GLN A 24 -6.63 -0.36 2.17
C GLN A 24 -8.04 -0.14 2.69
N GLU A 25 -8.70 -1.22 3.13
CA GLU A 25 -10.08 -1.21 3.66
C GLU A 25 -11.13 -0.65 2.69
N VAL A 26 -10.88 -0.76 1.39
CA VAL A 26 -11.82 -0.25 0.38
C VAL A 26 -13.02 -1.18 0.24
N TRP A 27 -14.20 -0.66 0.49
CA TRP A 27 -15.46 -1.31 0.14
C TRP A 27 -15.87 -0.95 -1.29
N HIS A 28 -16.66 -1.78 -1.94
CA HIS A 28 -17.04 -1.56 -3.34
C HIS A 28 -17.70 -0.19 -3.59
N MET A 29 -18.52 0.34 -2.64
CA MET A 29 -19.09 1.69 -2.76
C MET A 29 -18.03 2.80 -2.76
N GLN A 30 -16.90 2.58 -2.08
CA GLN A 30 -15.77 3.51 -2.08
C GLN A 30 -14.97 3.39 -3.38
N GLU A 31 -14.79 2.17 -3.87
CA GLU A 31 -14.22 1.91 -5.19
C GLU A 31 -15.02 2.61 -6.28
N ASP A 32 -16.35 2.42 -6.31
CA ASP A 32 -17.23 3.01 -7.32
C ASP A 32 -17.14 4.55 -7.30
N PHE A 33 -17.16 5.17 -6.11
CA PHE A 33 -16.98 6.60 -5.94
C PHE A 33 -15.61 7.09 -6.45
N LEU A 34 -14.51 6.42 -6.07
CA LEU A 34 -13.17 6.81 -6.50
C LEU A 34 -12.98 6.64 -8.01
N LYS A 35 -13.52 5.59 -8.61
CA LYS A 35 -13.48 5.38 -10.07
C LYS A 35 -14.25 6.45 -10.83
N GLU A 36 -15.38 6.90 -10.29
CA GLU A 36 -16.17 7.99 -10.88
C GLU A 36 -15.42 9.33 -10.80
N LYS A 37 -14.89 9.68 -9.62
CA LYS A 37 -14.28 10.98 -9.37
C LYS A 37 -12.84 11.12 -9.87
N LEU A 38 -12.10 10.01 -9.97
CA LEU A 38 -10.73 9.95 -10.43
C LEU A 38 -10.66 9.28 -11.82
N SER A 39 -11.36 9.87 -12.78
CA SER A 39 -11.51 9.30 -14.12
C SER A 39 -10.17 9.14 -14.88
N ASP A 40 -9.11 9.87 -14.50
CA ASP A 40 -7.77 9.74 -15.05
C ASP A 40 -7.01 8.51 -14.52
N TYR A 41 -7.57 7.80 -13.57
CA TYR A 41 -6.98 6.60 -13.00
C TYR A 41 -7.72 5.34 -13.47
N SER A 42 -6.96 4.25 -13.55
CA SER A 42 -7.52 2.90 -13.59
C SER A 42 -7.44 2.28 -12.20
N TYR A 43 -8.40 1.42 -11.89
CA TYR A 43 -8.45 0.67 -10.63
C TYR A 43 -8.18 -0.81 -10.89
N PHE A 44 -7.43 -1.44 -10.00
CA PHE A 44 -7.27 -2.89 -9.91
C PHE A 44 -7.32 -3.33 -8.45
N GLY A 45 -8.10 -4.34 -8.19
CA GLY A 45 -8.22 -4.94 -6.87
C GLY A 45 -9.41 -5.87 -6.78
N ARG A 46 -9.43 -6.64 -5.73
CA ARG A 46 -10.60 -7.43 -5.35
C ARG A 46 -10.65 -7.54 -3.83
N SER A 47 -11.81 -7.94 -3.34
CA SER A 47 -12.03 -8.25 -1.94
C SER A 47 -11.23 -9.47 -1.49
N ARG A 48 -10.94 -9.51 -0.19
CA ARG A 48 -10.39 -10.69 0.50
C ARG A 48 -11.38 -11.86 0.58
N ARG A 49 -12.65 -11.66 0.17
CA ARG A 49 -13.71 -12.66 0.14
C ARG A 49 -13.75 -13.39 -1.21
N THR A 50 -14.47 -14.51 -1.23
CA THR A 50 -14.71 -15.26 -2.47
C THR A 50 -15.47 -14.41 -3.47
N ASP A 51 -16.54 -13.73 -3.04
CA ASP A 51 -17.16 -12.68 -3.84
C ASP A 51 -16.24 -11.45 -3.88
N PRO A 52 -15.76 -11.05 -5.07
CA PRO A 52 -14.82 -9.94 -5.21
C PRO A 52 -15.40 -8.58 -4.82
N ARG A 53 -16.71 -8.45 -4.66
CA ARG A 53 -17.38 -7.20 -4.25
C ARG A 53 -17.77 -7.19 -2.78
N GLU A 54 -17.69 -8.33 -2.09
CA GLU A 54 -18.05 -8.44 -0.68
C GLU A 54 -16.83 -8.22 0.22
N GLY A 55 -16.93 -7.28 1.18
CA GLY A 55 -15.88 -7.01 2.16
C GLY A 55 -14.81 -6.04 1.65
N GLU A 56 -13.69 -6.01 2.37
CA GLU A 56 -12.62 -5.06 2.16
C GLU A 56 -11.64 -5.50 1.08
N GLN A 57 -11.10 -4.53 0.36
CA GLN A 57 -10.11 -4.68 -0.69
C GLN A 57 -8.78 -3.98 -0.33
N CYS A 58 -7.71 -4.41 -0.99
CA CYS A 58 -6.44 -3.68 -1.08
C CYS A 58 -6.32 -3.10 -2.49
N GLY A 59 -7.05 -2.01 -2.77
CA GLY A 59 -7.14 -1.43 -4.11
C GLY A 59 -5.82 -0.81 -4.59
N ILE A 60 -5.56 -0.90 -5.88
CA ILE A 60 -4.47 -0.23 -6.59
C ILE A 60 -5.09 0.72 -7.62
N MET A 61 -4.66 1.99 -7.60
CA MET A 61 -4.97 2.93 -8.68
C MET A 61 -3.69 3.42 -9.33
N TYR A 62 -3.73 3.65 -10.63
CA TYR A 62 -2.61 4.16 -11.41
C TYR A 62 -3.09 5.08 -12.53
N ARG A 63 -2.30 6.11 -12.85
CA ARG A 63 -2.64 7.06 -13.91
C ARG A 63 -2.63 6.41 -15.29
N ARG A 64 -3.75 6.53 -16.00
CA ARG A 64 -3.94 5.91 -17.33
C ARG A 64 -3.08 6.54 -18.43
N ASP A 65 -2.79 7.83 -18.32
CA ASP A 65 -1.94 8.55 -19.26
C ASP A 65 -0.47 8.09 -19.17
N ARG A 66 -0.07 7.55 -18.02
CA ARG A 66 1.30 7.13 -17.74
C ARG A 66 1.51 5.63 -17.79
N PHE A 67 0.58 4.85 -17.25
CA PHE A 67 0.77 3.42 -17.09
C PHE A 67 -0.18 2.59 -17.91
N GLU A 68 0.35 1.47 -18.41
CA GLU A 68 -0.38 0.38 -19.02
C GLU A 68 -0.26 -0.85 -18.14
N LYS A 69 -1.38 -1.44 -17.73
CA LYS A 69 -1.37 -2.68 -16.95
C LYS A 69 -1.13 -3.85 -17.88
N ILE A 70 -0.03 -4.57 -17.66
CA ILE A 70 0.31 -5.80 -18.37
C ILE A 70 -0.41 -6.99 -17.72
N GLU A 71 -0.27 -7.10 -16.39
CA GLU A 71 -0.83 -8.20 -15.61
C GLU A 71 -1.25 -7.70 -14.23
N GLY A 72 -2.10 -8.46 -13.56
CA GLY A 72 -2.45 -8.23 -12.16
C GLY A 72 -3.14 -9.43 -11.57
N LYS A 73 -2.81 -9.74 -10.32
CA LYS A 73 -3.39 -10.86 -9.56
C LYS A 73 -3.53 -10.50 -8.10
N THR A 74 -4.28 -11.34 -7.41
CA THR A 74 -4.47 -11.33 -5.96
C THR A 74 -3.97 -12.65 -5.40
N PHE A 75 -3.36 -12.62 -4.24
CA PHE A 75 -3.09 -13.81 -3.46
C PHE A 75 -3.39 -13.56 -1.97
N TRP A 76 -3.70 -14.64 -1.26
CA TRP A 76 -3.99 -14.58 0.18
C TRP A 76 -2.71 -14.74 0.99
N LEU A 77 -2.64 -14.02 2.10
CA LEU A 77 -1.51 -14.09 3.02
C LEU A 77 -1.68 -15.29 3.96
N SER A 78 -1.45 -16.45 3.39
CA SER A 78 -1.63 -17.77 4.03
C SER A 78 -0.64 -18.80 3.48
N GLU A 79 -0.64 -20.00 4.04
CA GLU A 79 0.13 -21.16 3.52
C GLU A 79 -0.41 -21.67 2.18
N THR A 80 -1.66 -21.31 1.84
CA THR A 80 -2.30 -21.63 0.55
C THR A 80 -2.69 -20.35 -0.19
N PRO A 81 -1.73 -19.57 -0.72
CA PRO A 81 -1.98 -18.21 -1.22
C PRO A 81 -2.95 -18.12 -2.40
N GLU A 82 -3.10 -19.18 -3.15
CA GLU A 82 -3.99 -19.21 -4.33
C GLU A 82 -5.43 -19.64 -3.98
N VAL A 83 -5.69 -19.99 -2.71
CA VAL A 83 -7.03 -20.39 -2.24
C VAL A 83 -7.76 -19.18 -1.69
N PRO A 84 -8.90 -18.78 -2.28
CA PRO A 84 -9.72 -17.69 -1.77
C PRO A 84 -10.13 -17.88 -0.32
N GLU A 85 -10.12 -16.77 0.44
CA GLU A 85 -10.43 -16.73 1.87
C GLU A 85 -9.53 -17.57 2.77
N SER A 86 -8.45 -18.13 2.24
CA SER A 86 -7.52 -18.90 3.05
C SER A 86 -6.93 -18.06 4.17
N LYS A 87 -6.72 -18.71 5.29
CA LYS A 87 -6.22 -18.13 6.53
C LYS A 87 -5.29 -19.11 7.21
N SER A 88 -4.12 -18.66 7.61
CA SER A 88 -3.11 -19.52 8.26
C SER A 88 -2.50 -18.81 9.47
N TRP A 89 -1.71 -19.55 10.20
CA TRP A 89 -1.04 -19.11 11.42
C TRP A 89 -2.06 -18.60 12.44
N ASP A 90 -1.78 -17.49 13.10
CA ASP A 90 -2.68 -16.84 14.07
C ASP A 90 -3.52 -15.70 13.44
N SER A 91 -3.70 -15.69 12.12
CA SER A 91 -4.46 -14.64 11.43
C SER A 91 -5.92 -14.60 11.89
N SER A 92 -6.40 -13.44 12.28
CA SER A 92 -7.78 -13.23 12.71
C SER A 92 -8.76 -13.18 11.53
N LEU A 93 -8.31 -12.68 10.39
CA LEU A 93 -9.10 -12.50 9.17
C LEU A 93 -8.29 -12.97 7.94
N PRO A 94 -8.95 -13.40 6.86
CA PRO A 94 -8.26 -13.52 5.57
C PRO A 94 -7.65 -12.18 5.18
N ARG A 95 -6.39 -12.19 4.78
CA ARG A 95 -5.66 -11.01 4.31
C ARG A 95 -5.11 -11.27 2.93
N ILE A 96 -4.99 -10.23 2.13
CA ILE A 96 -4.58 -10.32 0.73
C ILE A 96 -3.49 -9.34 0.39
N ALA A 97 -2.78 -9.65 -0.70
CA ALA A 97 -2.01 -8.70 -1.46
C ALA A 97 -2.53 -8.67 -2.90
N ASN A 98 -2.84 -7.50 -3.40
CA ASN A 98 -3.07 -7.25 -4.82
C ASN A 98 -1.78 -6.75 -5.45
N TRP A 99 -1.47 -7.19 -6.66
CA TRP A 99 -0.34 -6.68 -7.39
C TRP A 99 -0.66 -6.43 -8.86
N THR A 100 0.07 -5.51 -9.45
CA THR A 100 0.02 -5.22 -10.88
C THR A 100 1.42 -5.07 -11.44
N LEU A 101 1.63 -5.60 -12.65
CA LEU A 101 2.77 -5.28 -13.49
C LEU A 101 2.35 -4.15 -14.44
N LEU A 102 3.01 -3.02 -14.32
CA LEU A 102 2.71 -1.78 -15.03
C LEU A 102 3.88 -1.40 -15.94
N LYS A 103 3.59 -1.04 -17.18
CA LYS A 103 4.54 -0.46 -18.13
C LYS A 103 4.48 1.07 -18.03
N ASP A 104 5.58 1.72 -17.65
CA ASP A 104 5.69 3.18 -17.56
C ASP A 104 6.02 3.79 -18.92
N ARG A 105 5.04 4.41 -19.57
CA ARG A 105 5.17 5.04 -20.89
C ARG A 105 6.11 6.24 -20.87
N LYS A 106 6.26 6.92 -19.73
CA LYS A 106 7.15 8.09 -19.56
C LYS A 106 8.62 7.69 -19.35
N ASN A 107 8.89 6.42 -19.00
CA ASN A 107 10.23 5.91 -18.73
C ASN A 107 10.61 4.77 -19.69
N LYS A 108 10.50 5.00 -21.00
CA LYS A 108 10.90 4.05 -22.05
C LYS A 108 10.26 2.66 -21.93
N GLY A 109 9.05 2.60 -21.38
CA GLY A 109 8.35 1.33 -21.18
C GLY A 109 8.92 0.46 -20.05
N SER A 110 9.65 1.05 -19.10
CA SER A 110 10.13 0.34 -17.90
C SER A 110 8.97 -0.31 -17.16
N GLU A 111 9.17 -1.54 -16.73
CA GLU A 111 8.17 -2.28 -15.98
C GLU A 111 8.32 -2.04 -14.49
N ILE A 112 7.19 -1.80 -13.82
CA ILE A 112 7.08 -1.60 -12.37
C ILE A 112 6.09 -2.60 -11.82
N PHE A 113 6.52 -3.34 -10.82
CA PHE A 113 5.69 -4.26 -10.06
C PHE A 113 5.19 -3.53 -8.81
N LEU A 114 3.91 -3.21 -8.77
CA LEU A 114 3.27 -2.55 -7.63
C LEU A 114 2.46 -3.56 -6.84
N ILE A 115 2.74 -3.68 -5.56
CA ILE A 115 2.03 -4.54 -4.62
C ILE A 115 1.34 -3.65 -3.60
N ASN A 116 0.07 -3.93 -3.27
CA ASN A 116 -0.65 -3.30 -2.17
C ASN A 116 -1.26 -4.36 -1.25
N THR A 117 -1.12 -4.18 0.06
CA THR A 117 -1.51 -5.18 1.04
C THR A 117 -2.05 -4.55 2.33
N HIS A 118 -2.70 -5.37 3.15
CA HIS A 118 -3.11 -5.05 4.52
C HIS A 118 -2.91 -6.29 5.40
N PHE A 119 -1.94 -6.23 6.32
CA PHE A 119 -1.60 -7.33 7.21
C PHE A 119 -2.61 -7.49 8.34
N ASP A 120 -2.59 -8.64 8.99
CA ASP A 120 -3.53 -8.91 10.09
C ASP A 120 -3.25 -8.04 11.31
N HIS A 121 -4.32 -7.49 11.89
CA HIS A 121 -4.21 -6.55 13.02
C HIS A 121 -3.99 -7.24 14.38
N LYS A 122 -4.27 -8.56 14.49
CA LYS A 122 -4.11 -9.32 15.75
C LYS A 122 -2.93 -10.27 15.70
N GLY A 123 -2.87 -11.12 14.68
CA GLY A 123 -1.93 -12.22 14.61
C GLY A 123 -0.48 -11.74 14.41
N ARG A 124 0.37 -11.96 15.40
CA ARG A 124 1.78 -11.58 15.34
C ARG A 124 2.57 -12.48 14.39
N ASP A 125 2.32 -13.80 14.46
CA ASP A 125 3.01 -14.74 13.59
C ASP A 125 2.54 -14.60 12.14
N SER A 126 1.24 -14.40 11.92
CA SER A 126 0.71 -14.17 10.58
C SER A 126 1.31 -12.93 9.91
N ARG A 127 1.56 -11.83 10.63
CA ARG A 127 2.26 -10.66 10.07
C ARG A 127 3.70 -10.98 9.67
N LYS A 128 4.43 -11.73 10.50
CA LYS A 128 5.78 -12.17 10.19
C LYS A 128 5.81 -13.06 8.95
N GLN A 129 4.96 -14.06 8.89
CA GLN A 129 4.88 -15.00 7.78
C GLN A 129 4.38 -14.33 6.49
N ALA A 130 3.42 -13.40 6.60
CA ALA A 130 2.98 -12.59 5.46
C ALA A 130 4.13 -11.77 4.86
N ALA A 131 4.98 -11.19 5.68
CA ALA A 131 6.17 -10.46 5.23
C ALA A 131 7.16 -11.39 4.50
N LEU A 132 7.41 -12.59 5.02
CA LEU A 132 8.27 -13.58 4.40
C LEU A 132 7.69 -14.08 3.07
N LEU A 133 6.37 -14.34 3.02
CA LEU A 133 5.67 -14.71 1.79
C LEU A 133 5.80 -13.61 0.73
N LEU A 134 5.55 -12.36 1.11
CA LEU A 134 5.68 -11.22 0.22
C LEU A 134 7.11 -11.10 -0.33
N LYS A 135 8.10 -11.20 0.54
CA LYS A 135 9.52 -11.20 0.16
C LYS A 135 9.86 -12.32 -0.81
N LYS A 136 9.41 -13.55 -0.53
CA LYS A 136 9.59 -14.70 -1.41
C LYS A 136 9.01 -14.42 -2.80
N ARG A 137 7.76 -13.92 -2.89
CA ARG A 137 7.12 -13.56 -4.17
C ARG A 137 7.91 -12.49 -4.94
N ILE A 138 8.46 -11.48 -4.25
CA ILE A 138 9.32 -10.47 -4.87
C ILE A 138 10.62 -11.09 -5.40
N GLN A 139 11.24 -12.02 -4.66
CA GLN A 139 12.47 -12.70 -5.06
C GLN A 139 12.29 -13.68 -6.24
N GLU A 140 11.08 -14.21 -6.41
CA GLU A 140 10.72 -15.08 -7.54
C GLU A 140 10.56 -14.32 -8.86
N LEU A 141 10.45 -12.98 -8.82
CA LEU A 141 10.40 -12.15 -10.02
C LEU A 141 11.74 -12.20 -10.74
N LYS A 142 11.73 -12.44 -12.06
CA LYS A 142 12.93 -12.58 -12.86
C LYS A 142 13.46 -11.21 -13.32
N GLY A 143 14.78 -11.11 -13.39
CA GLY A 143 15.46 -9.92 -13.92
C GLY A 143 15.64 -8.80 -12.88
N ASP A 144 15.99 -7.60 -13.38
CA ASP A 144 16.16 -6.39 -12.56
C ASP A 144 14.81 -5.72 -12.30
N VAL A 145 14.04 -6.29 -11.37
CA VAL A 145 12.64 -5.92 -11.15
C VAL A 145 12.52 -4.68 -10.30
N ARG A 146 11.76 -3.72 -10.79
CA ARG A 146 11.40 -2.50 -10.10
C ARG A 146 10.14 -2.72 -9.30
N VAL A 147 10.26 -2.91 -7.99
CA VAL A 147 9.13 -3.19 -7.10
C VAL A 147 8.84 -1.99 -6.22
N ILE A 148 7.56 -1.67 -6.08
CA ILE A 148 7.02 -0.77 -5.07
C ILE A 148 6.01 -1.58 -4.25
N VAL A 149 6.10 -1.50 -2.93
CA VAL A 149 5.14 -2.12 -2.02
C VAL A 149 4.50 -1.04 -1.17
N THR A 150 3.18 -1.02 -1.13
CA THR A 150 2.39 -0.14 -0.28
C THR A 150 1.50 -0.97 0.64
N GLY A 151 1.16 -0.47 1.81
CA GLY A 151 0.20 -1.15 2.67
C GLY A 151 0.15 -0.64 4.09
N ASP A 152 -0.92 -1.05 4.78
CA ASP A 152 -0.98 -1.11 6.22
C ASP A 152 -0.43 -2.48 6.68
N PHE A 153 0.74 -2.45 7.30
CA PHE A 153 1.41 -3.66 7.77
C PHE A 153 1.05 -4.01 9.21
N ASN A 154 0.24 -3.20 9.89
CA ASN A 154 -0.12 -3.37 11.29
C ASN A 154 1.11 -3.68 12.19
N SER A 155 2.26 -3.16 11.81
CA SER A 155 3.57 -3.48 12.39
C SER A 155 4.45 -2.24 12.38
N ARG A 156 5.20 -2.06 13.45
CA ARG A 156 6.13 -0.94 13.57
C ARG A 156 7.46 -1.20 12.88
N GLU A 157 8.18 -0.14 12.58
CA GLU A 157 9.59 -0.20 12.18
C GLU A 157 10.42 -0.99 13.21
N GLY A 158 11.30 -1.87 12.73
CA GLY A 158 12.14 -2.73 13.56
C GLY A 158 11.44 -3.98 14.10
N SER A 159 10.17 -4.21 13.80
CA SER A 159 9.46 -5.46 14.11
C SER A 159 9.86 -6.60 13.16
N ASP A 160 9.53 -7.86 13.52
CA ASP A 160 9.84 -9.01 12.67
C ASP A 160 9.31 -8.85 11.23
N PRO A 161 8.06 -8.39 10.96
CA PRO A 161 7.59 -8.15 9.61
C PRO A 161 8.42 -7.09 8.86
N TYR A 162 8.80 -6.01 9.55
CA TYR A 162 9.62 -4.96 8.96
C TYR A 162 11.01 -5.50 8.58
N LEU A 163 11.69 -6.16 9.50
CA LEU A 163 13.02 -6.77 9.26
C LEU A 163 12.96 -7.90 8.22
N GLY A 164 11.82 -8.58 8.12
CA GLY A 164 11.56 -9.56 7.08
C GLY A 164 11.52 -8.98 5.67
N LEU A 165 11.05 -7.75 5.51
CA LEU A 165 10.90 -7.07 4.22
C LEU A 165 12.08 -6.14 3.91
N VAL A 166 12.44 -5.26 4.85
CA VAL A 166 13.47 -4.24 4.67
C VAL A 166 14.85 -4.84 4.94
N ASP A 167 15.57 -5.22 3.91
CA ASP A 167 16.83 -5.97 3.98
C ASP A 167 18.00 -5.28 3.24
N GLY A 168 17.80 -4.02 2.87
CA GLY A 168 18.76 -3.26 2.07
C GLY A 168 18.66 -3.50 0.56
N LYS A 169 17.94 -4.54 0.07
CA LYS A 169 17.48 -4.66 -1.33
C LYS A 169 16.11 -4.00 -1.49
N ILE A 170 15.27 -4.17 -0.51
CA ILE A 170 13.99 -3.45 -0.34
C ILE A 170 14.22 -2.38 0.71
N LEU A 171 13.90 -1.14 0.38
CA LEU A 171 14.17 0.07 1.15
C LEU A 171 12.87 0.66 1.66
N ASP A 172 12.86 1.15 2.89
CA ASP A 172 11.79 1.99 3.44
C ASP A 172 11.99 3.43 2.94
N THR A 173 11.07 3.91 2.10
CA THR A 173 11.18 5.22 1.48
C THR A 173 11.13 6.36 2.50
N TYR A 174 10.32 6.20 3.55
CA TYR A 174 10.24 7.21 4.60
C TYR A 174 11.54 7.31 5.37
N ARG A 175 12.12 6.18 5.79
CA ARG A 175 13.39 6.18 6.54
C ARG A 175 14.56 6.63 5.68
N MET A 176 14.52 6.40 4.37
CA MET A 176 15.51 6.93 3.43
C MET A 176 15.45 8.46 3.31
N ALA A 177 14.25 9.04 3.36
CA ALA A 177 14.03 10.49 3.29
C ALA A 177 14.17 11.17 4.65
N GLN A 178 13.85 10.48 5.74
CA GLN A 178 13.84 10.94 7.12
C GLN A 178 14.70 10.00 7.99
N PRO A 179 16.02 10.12 7.95
CA PRO A 179 16.93 9.16 8.62
C PRO A 179 16.84 9.22 10.15
N ASN A 180 16.49 10.36 10.71
CA ASN A 180 16.33 10.55 12.13
C ASN A 180 14.92 10.16 12.58
N ARG A 181 14.82 9.29 13.58
CA ARG A 181 13.54 8.89 14.17
C ARG A 181 12.98 10.00 15.05
N SER A 182 11.66 10.07 15.09
CA SER A 182 10.91 10.98 15.95
C SER A 182 9.78 10.19 16.64
N ASP A 183 9.36 10.64 17.79
CA ASP A 183 8.19 10.09 18.50
C ASP A 183 6.86 10.47 17.83
N GLU A 184 6.91 11.37 16.84
CA GLU A 184 5.74 11.86 16.10
C GLU A 184 5.63 11.24 14.70
N GLU A 185 5.91 9.97 14.57
CA GLU A 185 5.84 9.25 13.29
C GLU A 185 4.59 8.37 13.15
N SER A 186 3.55 8.57 13.98
CA SER A 186 2.34 7.78 13.83
C SER A 186 1.69 8.00 12.48
N THR A 187 1.38 6.90 11.80
CA THR A 187 0.49 6.88 10.64
C THR A 187 -0.96 6.61 11.03
N LEU A 188 -1.23 6.27 12.30
CA LEU A 188 -2.57 6.14 12.84
C LEU A 188 -3.01 7.47 13.48
N SER A 189 -3.91 8.22 12.82
CA SER A 189 -4.48 9.46 13.34
C SER A 189 -5.52 9.22 14.45
N GLY A 190 -6.19 8.04 14.40
CA GLY A 190 -7.26 7.67 15.31
C GLY A 190 -8.45 8.62 15.27
N TRP A 191 -8.67 9.33 14.15
CA TRP A 191 -9.70 10.36 13.96
C TRP A 191 -9.53 11.64 14.81
N ASN A 192 -8.49 11.72 15.64
CA ASN A 192 -8.26 12.81 16.58
C ASN A 192 -6.96 13.58 16.36
N GLY A 193 -6.28 13.31 15.25
CA GLY A 193 -5.05 14.01 14.89
C GLY A 193 -3.81 13.56 15.66
N ARG A 194 -3.82 12.39 16.27
CA ARG A 194 -2.68 11.85 16.98
C ARG A 194 -1.46 11.76 16.07
N THR A 195 -0.34 12.33 16.48
CA THR A 195 0.94 12.28 15.76
C THR A 195 1.94 11.36 16.44
N SER A 196 1.81 11.16 17.75
CA SER A 196 2.71 10.32 18.52
C SER A 196 2.49 8.83 18.26
N GLY A 197 3.56 8.09 18.10
CA GLY A 197 3.54 6.64 17.93
C GLY A 197 4.31 6.16 16.70
N ASN A 198 4.01 4.94 16.27
CA ASN A 198 4.77 4.26 15.23
C ASN A 198 4.11 4.39 13.86
N ARG A 199 4.95 4.37 12.82
CA ARG A 199 4.50 4.11 11.45
C ARG A 199 4.13 2.64 11.30
N ILE A 200 2.92 2.38 10.85
CA ILE A 200 2.44 1.04 10.51
C ILE A 200 2.06 0.92 9.03
N ASP A 201 1.96 2.06 8.34
CA ASP A 201 1.77 2.17 6.90
C ASP A 201 3.12 2.49 6.25
N TRP A 202 3.50 1.71 5.25
CA TRP A 202 4.79 1.88 4.60
C TRP A 202 4.66 1.95 3.08
N VAL A 203 5.55 2.74 2.49
CA VAL A 203 5.89 2.69 1.06
C VAL A 203 7.31 2.17 0.98
N LEU A 204 7.48 0.98 0.41
CA LEU A 204 8.78 0.35 0.21
C LEU A 204 9.11 0.32 -1.28
N CYS A 205 10.39 0.34 -1.61
CA CYS A 205 10.84 0.19 -3.00
C CYS A 205 12.16 -0.58 -3.10
N THR A 206 12.42 -1.18 -4.26
CA THR A 206 13.73 -1.77 -4.56
C THR A 206 14.77 -0.69 -4.87
N ARG A 207 16.06 -1.06 -4.84
CA ARG A 207 17.19 -0.15 -5.09
C ARG A 207 17.23 0.47 -6.49
N ASN A 208 16.42 -0.02 -7.41
CA ASN A 208 16.22 0.56 -8.75
C ASN A 208 15.62 1.98 -8.70
N PHE A 209 15.09 2.37 -7.54
CA PHE A 209 14.58 3.71 -7.31
C PHE A 209 15.56 4.54 -6.46
N ARG A 210 15.60 5.83 -6.76
CA ARG A 210 16.12 6.85 -5.86
C ARG A 210 14.93 7.50 -5.17
N VAL A 211 14.91 7.48 -3.84
CA VAL A 211 13.94 8.21 -3.04
C VAL A 211 14.31 9.69 -3.08
N LEU A 212 13.39 10.54 -3.54
CA LEU A 212 13.55 11.99 -3.58
C LEU A 212 12.93 12.64 -2.35
N SER A 213 11.76 12.15 -1.93
CA SER A 213 11.10 12.57 -0.71
C SER A 213 10.13 11.49 -0.24
N ALA A 214 9.83 11.47 1.04
CA ALA A 214 8.71 10.74 1.61
C ALA A 214 8.17 11.49 2.83
N LYS A 215 6.86 11.43 3.03
CA LYS A 215 6.16 12.17 4.08
C LYS A 215 4.95 11.38 4.61
N ILE A 216 4.56 11.68 5.83
CA ILE A 216 3.24 11.36 6.38
C ILE A 216 2.39 12.61 6.13
N ASP A 217 1.33 12.47 5.34
CA ASP A 217 0.40 13.56 5.04
C ASP A 217 -0.59 13.71 6.20
N ARG A 218 -0.50 14.82 6.89
CA ARG A 218 -1.32 15.15 8.06
C ARG A 218 -2.45 16.13 7.73
N SER A 219 -2.89 16.15 6.47
CA SER A 219 -3.99 17.02 6.04
C SER A 219 -5.24 16.76 6.87
N GLU A 220 -5.86 17.86 7.29
CA GLU A 220 -7.11 17.89 8.03
C GLU A 220 -8.10 18.86 7.39
N PHE A 221 -9.38 18.69 7.71
CA PHE A 221 -10.47 19.47 7.13
C PHE A 221 -11.35 20.01 8.26
N GLY A 222 -10.97 21.17 8.81
CA GLY A 222 -11.70 21.80 9.91
C GLY A 222 -11.71 20.93 11.18
N GLY A 223 -10.55 20.37 11.55
CA GLY A 223 -10.40 19.48 12.69
C GLY A 223 -10.86 18.04 12.44
N ASN A 224 -11.25 17.70 11.21
CA ASN A 224 -11.65 16.35 10.82
C ASN A 224 -10.62 15.72 9.88
N TYR A 225 -10.55 14.40 9.89
CA TYR A 225 -9.57 13.63 9.13
C TYR A 225 -10.25 12.76 8.06
N PRO A 226 -9.64 12.64 6.86
CA PRO A 226 -10.18 11.81 5.79
C PRO A 226 -10.19 10.31 6.13
N SER A 227 -9.30 9.88 7.03
CA SER A 227 -9.16 8.51 7.53
C SER A 227 -8.61 8.54 8.96
N ASP A 228 -8.76 7.44 9.70
CA ASP A 228 -8.04 7.18 10.93
C ASP A 228 -6.55 6.84 10.72
N HIS A 229 -6.14 6.65 9.47
CA HIS A 229 -4.75 6.61 9.06
C HIS A 229 -4.36 7.86 8.26
N TYR A 230 -3.13 8.30 8.44
CA TYR A 230 -2.51 9.32 7.61
C TYR A 230 -1.92 8.68 6.35
N PRO A 231 -2.14 9.25 5.15
CA PRO A 231 -1.46 8.79 3.95
C PRO A 231 0.06 8.89 4.06
N VAL A 232 0.77 7.86 3.62
CA VAL A 232 2.22 7.90 3.44
C VAL A 232 2.51 8.13 1.97
N THR A 233 3.24 9.18 1.67
CA THR A 233 3.60 9.58 0.30
C THR A 233 5.09 9.42 0.06
N ALA A 234 5.46 9.07 -1.18
CA ALA A 234 6.86 9.02 -1.61
C ALA A 234 6.99 9.51 -3.05
N THR A 235 8.05 10.29 -3.32
CA THR A 235 8.47 10.66 -4.67
C THR A 235 9.70 9.86 -5.02
N LEU A 236 9.59 9.05 -6.07
CA LEU A 236 10.62 8.12 -6.51
C LEU A 236 11.08 8.46 -7.93
N ARG A 237 12.37 8.27 -8.20
CA ARG A 237 12.95 8.36 -9.54
C ARG A 237 13.62 7.04 -9.88
N LEU A 238 13.33 6.50 -11.06
CA LEU A 238 14.06 5.35 -11.59
C LEU A 238 15.55 5.68 -11.72
N ARG A 239 16.40 4.78 -11.27
CA ARG A 239 17.83 4.84 -11.54
C ARG A 239 18.08 4.39 -12.99
N LYS A 240 19.00 5.06 -13.65
CA LYS A 240 19.47 4.66 -14.99
C LYS A 240 20.44 3.49 -14.89
#